data_f86981b8e64fd4256082be8ce9416dba
#
_entry.id   f86981b8e64fd4256082be8ce9416dba
#
_cell.length_a   1.000
_cell.length_b   1.000
_cell.length_c   1.000
_cell.angle_alpha   90.00
_cell.angle_beta   90.00
_cell.angle_gamma   90.00
#
_symmetry.space_group_name_H-M   'P 1'
#
loop_
_entity.id
_entity.type
_entity.pdbx_description
1 polymer ?
#
loop_
_entity_poly.entity_id
_entity_poly.type
_entity_poly.pdbx_seq_one_letter_code
_entity_poly.pdbx_strand_id
1 'polypeptide(L)'
;MPACPSGVKYDILIERTRAELERRLERPHAEQFHREMIFALFPHPGRLRAVAALLWLYAESGLQSLVRRSGLLRLLPPRLARMEALLPAVSFHSIGATLPERVPAKGVRRARVALLAGCVQRVFFPGVNEATLRVLSAEGCEVLVPRGQGCCGALSIHAGREREALAFARDTIERFEGPVEAILVNAAGCGSNMKDYGRLFADDPAWAARAAAFSAKVRDINEFLAALPPIAPRHPLRARVAYHDACHLAHAQGVRGAPRALLSGIPGLDLVEIPEGDQCCGSAGIYNLVEPESSEEIGARKVDNILSVKPDFLASANPGCTLQIQKLLRQRGQTLSAAHPIEILDASIAGRQLPAG
;
A
#
# COMPACT_ATOMS: atom_id res chain seq x y z
N MET A 1 -4.00 17.40 6.77
CA MET A 1 -2.63 17.73 7.19
C MET A 1 -2.09 19.00 6.54
N PRO A 2 -1.96 19.13 5.21
CA PRO A 2 -1.44 20.37 4.63
C PRO A 2 -2.38 21.57 4.78
N ALA A 3 -3.63 21.35 5.13
CA ALA A 3 -4.64 22.40 5.24
C ALA A 3 -4.58 23.21 6.56
N CYS A 4 -3.80 22.80 7.56
CA CYS A 4 -3.71 23.53 8.82
C CYS A 4 -2.58 24.58 8.76
N PRO A 5 -2.91 25.90 8.74
CA PRO A 5 -1.90 26.95 8.67
C PRO A 5 -1.03 27.03 9.93
N SER A 6 -1.51 26.49 11.06
CA SER A 6 -0.79 26.44 12.35
C SER A 6 0.14 25.23 12.50
N GLY A 7 0.27 24.38 11.46
CA GLY A 7 1.16 23.22 11.48
C GLY A 7 0.78 22.13 12.47
N VAL A 8 -0.50 22.02 12.84
CA VAL A 8 -1.00 20.97 13.75
C VAL A 8 -0.75 19.60 13.13
N LYS A 9 -0.10 18.72 13.86
CA LYS A 9 0.11 17.31 13.48
C LYS A 9 -1.20 16.54 13.69
N TYR A 10 -2.12 16.74 12.78
CA TYR A 10 -3.48 16.20 12.85
C TYR A 10 -3.52 14.67 12.86
N ASP A 11 -2.57 14.01 12.22
CA ASP A 11 -2.38 12.57 12.23
C ASP A 11 -2.23 12.00 13.65
N ILE A 12 -1.33 12.60 14.45
CA ILE A 12 -1.11 12.19 15.84
C ILE A 12 -2.35 12.46 16.67
N LEU A 13 -2.98 13.64 16.48
CA LEU A 13 -4.18 14.02 17.21
C LEU A 13 -5.32 13.02 16.96
N ILE A 14 -5.60 12.72 15.68
CA ILE A 14 -6.72 11.84 15.32
C ILE A 14 -6.47 10.39 15.75
N GLU A 15 -5.24 9.89 15.70
CA GLU A 15 -4.90 8.55 16.18
C GLU A 15 -5.16 8.41 17.68
N ARG A 16 -4.69 9.37 18.50
CA ARG A 16 -4.95 9.39 19.93
C ARG A 16 -6.44 9.51 20.25
N THR A 17 -7.14 10.38 19.53
CA THR A 17 -8.61 10.53 19.70
C THR A 17 -9.33 9.23 19.36
N ARG A 18 -8.97 8.55 18.29
CA ARG A 18 -9.57 7.26 17.92
C ARG A 18 -9.27 6.17 18.94
N ALA A 19 -8.06 6.13 19.50
CA ALA A 19 -7.74 5.19 20.58
C ALA A 19 -8.60 5.41 21.82
N GLU A 20 -8.87 6.66 22.17
CA GLU A 20 -9.75 7.01 23.30
C GLU A 20 -11.22 6.67 22.98
N LEU A 21 -11.68 6.97 21.77
CA LEU A 21 -13.04 6.60 21.33
C LEU A 21 -13.21 5.07 21.30
N GLU A 22 -12.21 4.31 20.88
CA GLU A 22 -12.28 2.84 20.84
C GLU A 22 -12.42 2.25 22.24
N ARG A 23 -11.87 2.92 23.26
CA ARG A 23 -11.99 2.50 24.68
C ARG A 23 -13.34 2.85 25.32
N ARG A 24 -13.98 3.95 24.88
CA ARG A 24 -15.16 4.53 25.56
C ARG A 24 -16.46 4.38 24.79
N LEU A 25 -16.40 4.24 23.47
CA LEU A 25 -17.61 4.26 22.65
C LEU A 25 -18.22 2.86 22.56
N GLU A 26 -19.44 2.73 23.06
CA GLU A 26 -20.27 1.56 22.80
C GLU A 26 -20.86 1.68 21.39
N ARG A 27 -20.52 0.71 20.54
CA ARG A 27 -21.02 0.65 19.15
C ARG A 27 -22.18 -0.32 19.03
N PRO A 28 -23.09 -0.10 18.08
CA PRO A 28 -24.08 -1.11 17.69
C PRO A 28 -23.41 -2.44 17.35
N HIS A 29 -23.98 -3.55 17.77
CA HIS A 29 -23.41 -4.90 17.56
C HIS A 29 -23.05 -5.20 16.11
N ALA A 30 -23.86 -4.75 15.15
CA ALA A 30 -23.60 -4.94 13.71
C ALA A 30 -22.34 -4.18 13.23
N GLU A 31 -22.09 -2.98 13.75
CA GLU A 31 -20.89 -2.21 13.43
C GLU A 31 -19.66 -2.85 14.07
N GLN A 32 -19.77 -3.22 15.36
CA GLN A 32 -18.70 -3.90 16.06
C GLN A 32 -18.31 -5.21 15.36
N PHE A 33 -19.29 -6.05 15.00
CA PHE A 33 -19.04 -7.29 14.27
C PHE A 33 -18.32 -7.04 12.93
N HIS A 34 -18.75 -6.03 12.17
CA HIS A 34 -18.11 -5.67 10.90
C HIS A 34 -16.65 -5.25 11.09
N ARG A 35 -16.38 -4.43 12.09
CA ARG A 35 -15.01 -4.02 12.44
C ARG A 35 -14.14 -5.19 12.88
N GLU A 36 -14.66 -6.05 13.77
CA GLU A 36 -13.93 -7.24 14.22
C GLU A 36 -13.61 -8.18 13.05
N MET A 37 -14.52 -8.36 12.11
CA MET A 37 -14.28 -9.15 10.89
C MET A 37 -13.12 -8.57 10.05
N ILE A 38 -13.07 -7.25 9.88
CA ILE A 38 -11.99 -6.56 9.15
C ILE A 38 -10.63 -6.85 9.84
N PHE A 39 -10.55 -6.65 11.16
CA PHE A 39 -9.30 -6.84 11.90
C PHE A 39 -8.93 -8.31 12.12
N ALA A 40 -9.90 -9.21 12.13
CA ALA A 40 -9.64 -10.65 12.11
C ALA A 40 -9.04 -11.12 10.78
N LEU A 41 -9.24 -10.38 9.68
CA LEU A 41 -8.85 -10.78 8.33
C LEU A 41 -7.60 -10.05 7.82
N PHE A 42 -7.67 -8.73 7.68
CA PHE A 42 -6.67 -7.95 6.93
C PHE A 42 -5.25 -7.98 7.51
N PRO A 43 -5.03 -7.96 8.84
CA PRO A 43 -3.70 -8.05 9.42
C PRO A 43 -3.07 -9.45 9.32
N HIS A 44 -3.83 -10.47 8.95
CA HIS A 44 -3.40 -11.87 8.96
C HIS A 44 -3.23 -12.42 7.53
N PRO A 45 -2.00 -12.44 6.98
CA PRO A 45 -1.75 -12.84 5.59
C PRO A 45 -2.26 -14.25 5.23
N GLY A 46 -2.21 -15.19 6.19
CA GLY A 46 -2.71 -16.55 5.99
C GLY A 46 -4.23 -16.60 5.78
N ARG A 47 -4.97 -15.88 6.63
CA ARG A 47 -6.44 -15.77 6.50
C ARG A 47 -6.82 -15.02 5.22
N LEU A 48 -6.07 -13.97 4.90
CA LEU A 48 -6.29 -13.18 3.71
C LEU A 48 -6.05 -13.99 2.42
N ARG A 49 -5.03 -14.89 2.41
CA ARG A 49 -4.81 -15.85 1.31
C ARG A 49 -5.96 -16.84 1.16
N ALA A 50 -6.50 -17.38 2.25
CA ALA A 50 -7.64 -18.27 2.19
C ALA A 50 -8.86 -17.58 1.56
N VAL A 51 -9.12 -16.34 1.97
CA VAL A 51 -10.19 -15.52 1.35
C VAL A 51 -9.88 -15.22 -0.11
N ALA A 52 -8.62 -14.88 -0.44
CA ALA A 52 -8.22 -14.65 -1.83
C ALA A 52 -8.45 -15.88 -2.72
N ALA A 53 -8.23 -17.11 -2.20
CA ALA A 53 -8.53 -18.35 -2.93
C ALA A 53 -10.02 -18.50 -3.20
N LEU A 54 -10.89 -18.20 -2.22
CA LEU A 54 -12.33 -18.21 -2.40
C LEU A 54 -12.80 -17.13 -3.40
N LEU A 55 -12.21 -15.95 -3.36
CA LEU A 55 -12.49 -14.87 -4.30
C LEU A 55 -12.04 -15.20 -5.72
N TRP A 56 -10.92 -15.88 -5.88
CA TRP A 56 -10.46 -16.39 -7.16
C TRP A 56 -11.45 -17.40 -7.73
N LEU A 57 -11.87 -18.38 -6.92
CA LEU A 57 -12.88 -19.37 -7.33
C LEU A 57 -14.21 -18.70 -7.70
N TYR A 58 -14.66 -17.71 -6.93
CA TYR A 58 -15.84 -16.90 -7.20
C TYR A 58 -15.76 -16.19 -8.56
N ALA A 59 -14.59 -15.63 -8.90
CA ALA A 59 -14.36 -14.96 -10.17
C ALA A 59 -14.27 -15.94 -11.35
N GLU A 60 -13.44 -17.00 -11.24
CA GLU A 60 -13.18 -17.97 -12.31
C GLU A 60 -14.39 -18.86 -12.62
N SER A 61 -15.24 -19.17 -11.63
CA SER A 61 -16.49 -19.93 -11.84
C SER A 61 -17.55 -19.15 -12.65
N GLY A 62 -17.32 -17.88 -12.93
CA GLY A 62 -18.32 -17.00 -13.56
C GLY A 62 -19.43 -16.53 -12.62
N LEU A 63 -19.48 -17.03 -11.37
CA LEU A 63 -20.49 -16.65 -10.38
C LEU A 63 -20.46 -15.14 -10.09
N GLN A 64 -19.29 -14.53 -10.06
CA GLN A 64 -19.14 -13.08 -9.91
C GLN A 64 -19.87 -12.33 -11.04
N SER A 65 -19.67 -12.73 -12.28
CA SER A 65 -20.33 -12.13 -13.42
C SER A 65 -21.86 -12.32 -13.38
N LEU A 66 -22.30 -13.50 -12.96
CA LEU A 66 -23.73 -13.81 -12.78
C LEU A 66 -24.34 -12.92 -11.69
N VAL A 67 -23.71 -12.83 -10.51
CA VAL A 67 -24.19 -12.02 -9.38
C VAL A 67 -24.24 -10.53 -9.75
N ARG A 68 -23.23 -10.02 -10.46
CA ARG A 68 -23.19 -8.62 -10.89
C ARG A 68 -24.24 -8.30 -11.94
N ARG A 69 -24.52 -9.22 -12.90
CA ARG A 69 -25.47 -9.01 -13.98
C ARG A 69 -26.93 -9.26 -13.56
N SER A 70 -27.16 -10.20 -12.65
CA SER A 70 -28.51 -10.57 -12.19
C SER A 70 -29.20 -9.53 -11.30
N GLY A 71 -28.43 -8.53 -10.80
CA GLY A 71 -28.95 -7.56 -9.83
C GLY A 71 -29.07 -8.11 -8.40
N LEU A 72 -28.64 -9.33 -8.12
CA LEU A 72 -28.65 -9.94 -6.78
C LEU A 72 -27.94 -9.10 -5.73
N LEU A 73 -26.94 -8.30 -6.14
CA LEU A 73 -26.27 -7.38 -5.24
C LEU A 73 -27.20 -6.34 -4.61
N ARG A 74 -28.34 -6.03 -5.26
CA ARG A 74 -29.34 -5.09 -4.74
C ARG A 74 -30.15 -5.69 -3.57
N LEU A 75 -30.17 -7.03 -3.46
CA LEU A 75 -30.83 -7.76 -2.37
C LEU A 75 -29.92 -7.91 -1.14
N LEU A 76 -28.62 -7.68 -1.30
CA LEU A 76 -27.67 -7.74 -0.19
C LEU A 76 -27.73 -6.45 0.64
N PRO A 77 -27.41 -6.54 1.95
CA PRO A 77 -27.17 -5.35 2.76
C PRO A 77 -26.16 -4.42 2.04
N PRO A 78 -26.39 -3.10 2.02
CA PRO A 78 -25.57 -2.16 1.26
C PRO A 78 -24.07 -2.27 1.54
N ARG A 79 -23.70 -2.60 2.79
CA ARG A 79 -22.29 -2.81 3.19
C ARG A 79 -21.64 -3.98 2.45
N LEU A 80 -22.34 -5.11 2.30
CA LEU A 80 -21.81 -6.29 1.59
C LEU A 80 -21.70 -6.04 0.08
N ALA A 81 -22.67 -5.38 -0.52
CA ALA A 81 -22.61 -5.00 -1.92
C ALA A 81 -21.42 -4.06 -2.22
N ARG A 82 -21.14 -3.12 -1.30
CA ARG A 82 -19.98 -2.20 -1.40
C ARG A 82 -18.64 -2.94 -1.19
N MET A 83 -18.59 -3.92 -0.30
CA MET A 83 -17.40 -4.78 -0.13
C MET A 83 -17.12 -5.60 -1.40
N GLU A 84 -18.15 -6.15 -2.04
CA GLU A 84 -18.01 -6.87 -3.31
C GLU A 84 -17.43 -5.95 -4.41
N ALA A 85 -17.88 -4.70 -4.49
CA ALA A 85 -17.35 -3.73 -5.44
C ALA A 85 -15.88 -3.36 -5.21
N LEU A 86 -15.37 -3.52 -3.98
CA LEU A 86 -13.95 -3.28 -3.63
C LEU A 86 -13.04 -4.49 -3.91
N LEU A 87 -13.63 -5.67 -4.23
CA LEU A 87 -12.82 -6.86 -4.43
C LEU A 87 -11.79 -6.64 -5.54
N PRO A 88 -10.50 -6.89 -5.24
CA PRO A 88 -9.46 -6.84 -6.26
C PRO A 88 -9.64 -8.00 -7.25
N ALA A 89 -9.09 -7.85 -8.44
CA ALA A 89 -8.86 -8.98 -9.31
C ALA A 89 -7.82 -9.89 -8.64
N VAL A 90 -8.21 -11.12 -8.34
CA VAL A 90 -7.33 -12.13 -7.72
C VAL A 90 -6.93 -13.12 -8.79
N SER A 91 -5.61 -13.32 -8.98
CA SER A 91 -5.08 -14.36 -9.85
C SER A 91 -4.61 -15.56 -9.04
N PHE A 92 -4.42 -16.71 -9.71
CA PHE A 92 -3.80 -17.88 -9.07
C PHE A 92 -2.41 -17.53 -8.50
N HIS A 93 -1.67 -16.65 -9.18
CA HIS A 93 -0.40 -16.15 -8.71
C HIS A 93 -0.52 -15.44 -7.34
N SER A 94 -1.59 -14.66 -7.12
CA SER A 94 -1.85 -13.97 -5.85
C SER A 94 -1.96 -14.93 -4.67
N ILE A 95 -2.44 -16.16 -4.89
CA ILE A 95 -2.64 -17.17 -3.86
C ILE A 95 -1.33 -17.90 -3.53
N GLY A 96 -0.57 -18.26 -4.59
CA GLY A 96 0.62 -19.10 -4.50
C GLY A 96 1.95 -18.37 -4.36
N ALA A 97 1.96 -17.05 -4.54
CA ALA A 97 3.21 -16.28 -4.55
C ALA A 97 3.97 -16.39 -3.22
N THR A 98 5.23 -16.81 -3.34
CA THR A 98 6.18 -16.86 -2.22
C THR A 98 7.42 -16.08 -2.60
N LEU A 99 7.98 -15.35 -1.65
CA LEU A 99 9.23 -14.60 -1.85
C LEU A 99 10.41 -15.42 -1.33
N PRO A 100 11.57 -15.40 -2.01
CA PRO A 100 12.79 -15.99 -1.49
C PRO A 100 13.26 -15.21 -0.27
N GLU A 101 13.91 -15.88 0.70
CA GLU A 101 14.42 -15.23 1.91
C GLU A 101 15.59 -14.28 1.64
N ARG A 102 16.30 -14.53 0.56
CA ARG A 102 17.47 -13.75 0.16
C ARG A 102 17.55 -13.67 -1.35
N VAL A 103 17.80 -12.47 -1.85
CA VAL A 103 18.10 -12.20 -3.25
C VAL A 103 19.48 -11.56 -3.30
N PRO A 104 20.45 -12.16 -4.01
CA PRO A 104 21.79 -11.58 -4.12
C PRO A 104 21.78 -10.32 -4.98
N ALA A 105 22.74 -9.45 -4.75
CA ALA A 105 23.04 -8.33 -5.63
C ALA A 105 23.54 -8.84 -6.98
N LYS A 106 23.14 -8.21 -8.08
CA LYS A 106 23.79 -8.38 -9.37
C LYS A 106 25.08 -7.55 -9.39
N GLY A 107 26.21 -8.21 -9.61
CA GLY A 107 27.53 -7.55 -9.57
C GLY A 107 28.02 -7.28 -8.16
N VAL A 108 28.76 -6.18 -7.99
CA VAL A 108 29.32 -5.77 -6.70
C VAL A 108 28.20 -5.32 -5.76
N ARG A 109 28.16 -5.90 -4.55
CA ARG A 109 27.16 -5.49 -3.56
C ARG A 109 27.41 -4.08 -3.06
N ARG A 110 26.42 -3.21 -3.24
CA ARG A 110 26.41 -1.80 -2.83
C ARG A 110 25.73 -1.57 -1.50
N ALA A 111 24.70 -2.37 -1.21
CA ALA A 111 23.97 -2.32 0.06
C ALA A 111 23.37 -3.68 0.40
N ARG A 112 23.14 -3.91 1.72
CA ARG A 112 22.31 -5.01 2.22
C ARG A 112 21.08 -4.41 2.87
N VAL A 113 19.91 -4.78 2.38
CA VAL A 113 18.62 -4.24 2.83
C VAL A 113 17.64 -5.35 3.19
N ALA A 114 16.65 -5.04 4.00
CA ALA A 114 15.54 -5.96 4.28
C ALA A 114 14.25 -5.42 3.67
N LEU A 115 13.37 -6.30 3.17
CA LEU A 115 12.09 -5.92 2.56
C LEU A 115 10.92 -6.35 3.45
N LEU A 116 10.02 -5.41 3.78
CA LEU A 116 8.69 -5.72 4.30
C LEU A 116 7.78 -6.13 3.14
N ALA A 117 7.34 -7.39 3.15
CA ALA A 117 6.40 -7.89 2.15
C ALA A 117 4.94 -7.42 2.38
N GLY A 118 4.62 -6.98 3.60
CA GLY A 118 3.28 -6.48 3.99
C GLY A 118 2.21 -7.57 4.10
N CYS A 119 1.03 -7.24 4.61
CA CYS A 119 -0.10 -8.16 4.69
C CYS A 119 -0.95 -8.13 3.39
N VAL A 120 -1.56 -7.00 3.07
CA VAL A 120 -2.38 -6.80 1.87
C VAL A 120 -1.53 -6.84 0.60
N GLN A 121 -0.36 -6.20 0.64
CA GLN A 121 0.57 -6.12 -0.50
C GLN A 121 0.98 -7.50 -1.02
N ARG A 122 1.40 -8.41 -0.12
CA ARG A 122 1.85 -9.76 -0.52
C ARG A 122 0.76 -10.65 -1.08
N VAL A 123 -0.51 -10.37 -0.76
CA VAL A 123 -1.63 -11.21 -1.19
C VAL A 123 -2.27 -10.66 -2.46
N PHE A 124 -2.56 -9.36 -2.52
CA PHE A 124 -3.28 -8.79 -3.67
C PHE A 124 -2.36 -8.13 -4.70
N PHE A 125 -1.13 -7.80 -4.33
CA PHE A 125 -0.15 -7.17 -5.22
C PHE A 125 1.23 -7.83 -5.13
N PRO A 126 1.33 -9.18 -5.28
CA PRO A 126 2.62 -9.88 -5.16
C PRO A 126 3.65 -9.40 -6.16
N GLY A 127 3.22 -8.99 -7.37
CA GLY A 127 4.06 -8.44 -8.42
C GLY A 127 4.88 -7.23 -7.98
N VAL A 128 4.34 -6.40 -7.09
CA VAL A 128 5.06 -5.24 -6.54
C VAL A 128 6.27 -5.68 -5.70
N ASN A 129 6.09 -6.71 -4.86
CA ASN A 129 7.20 -7.26 -4.06
C ASN A 129 8.26 -7.91 -4.97
N GLU A 130 7.83 -8.67 -5.96
CA GLU A 130 8.72 -9.31 -6.93
C GLU A 130 9.50 -8.28 -7.76
N ALA A 131 8.83 -7.25 -8.26
CA ALA A 131 9.46 -6.13 -8.95
C ALA A 131 10.49 -5.43 -8.04
N THR A 132 10.13 -5.21 -6.76
CA THR A 132 11.03 -4.63 -5.77
C THR A 132 12.31 -5.45 -5.62
N LEU A 133 12.20 -6.78 -5.53
CA LEU A 133 13.37 -7.67 -5.43
C LEU A 133 14.24 -7.62 -6.70
N ARG A 134 13.61 -7.63 -7.89
CA ARG A 134 14.35 -7.58 -9.17
C ARG A 134 15.08 -6.25 -9.34
N VAL A 135 14.41 -5.13 -9.07
CA VAL A 135 15.01 -3.81 -9.20
C VAL A 135 16.16 -3.64 -8.21
N LEU A 136 15.98 -3.97 -6.94
CA LEU A 136 17.03 -3.85 -5.92
C LEU A 136 18.24 -4.72 -6.27
N SER A 137 18.01 -5.95 -6.70
CA SER A 137 19.10 -6.83 -7.15
C SER A 137 19.85 -6.24 -8.36
N ALA A 138 19.12 -5.70 -9.34
CA ALA A 138 19.69 -5.06 -10.52
C ALA A 138 20.49 -3.80 -10.16
N GLU A 139 20.07 -3.07 -9.14
CA GLU A 139 20.77 -1.89 -8.60
C GLU A 139 21.94 -2.26 -7.64
N GLY A 140 22.30 -3.53 -7.56
CA GLY A 140 23.42 -3.99 -6.75
C GLY A 140 23.10 -4.14 -5.26
N CYS A 141 21.84 -4.28 -4.87
CA CYS A 141 21.47 -4.51 -3.48
C CYS A 141 21.23 -6.00 -3.20
N GLU A 142 21.78 -6.48 -2.09
CA GLU A 142 21.40 -7.77 -1.50
C GLU A 142 20.14 -7.54 -0.67
N VAL A 143 19.08 -8.31 -0.93
CA VAL A 143 17.80 -8.16 -0.27
C VAL A 143 17.50 -9.36 0.62
N LEU A 144 17.22 -9.10 1.89
CA LEU A 144 16.72 -10.09 2.85
C LEU A 144 15.20 -9.92 2.98
N VAL A 145 14.49 -11.05 2.96
CA VAL A 145 13.03 -11.07 3.20
C VAL A 145 12.80 -12.01 4.40
N PRO A 146 12.78 -11.48 5.62
CA PRO A 146 12.61 -12.31 6.83
C PRO A 146 11.35 -13.17 6.76
N ARG A 147 11.45 -14.44 7.20
CA ARG A 147 10.28 -15.34 7.28
C ARG A 147 9.29 -14.91 8.34
N GLY A 148 8.06 -15.37 8.20
CA GLY A 148 7.02 -15.21 9.22
C GLY A 148 6.54 -13.77 9.42
N GLN A 149 6.87 -12.84 8.52
CA GLN A 149 6.39 -11.46 8.59
C GLN A 149 4.87 -11.38 8.67
N GLY A 150 4.37 -10.59 9.62
CA GLY A 150 2.96 -10.27 9.82
C GLY A 150 2.55 -8.93 9.20
N CYS A 151 1.63 -8.26 9.90
CA CYS A 151 1.20 -6.90 9.61
C CYS A 151 2.13 -5.89 10.31
N CYS A 152 2.33 -4.72 9.69
CA CYS A 152 3.04 -3.61 10.33
C CYS A 152 2.19 -2.87 11.40
N GLY A 153 0.92 -3.21 11.57
CA GLY A 153 0.02 -2.57 12.53
C GLY A 153 -0.63 -1.26 12.06
N ALA A 154 -0.35 -0.77 10.85
CA ALA A 154 -0.86 0.51 10.37
C ALA A 154 -2.41 0.59 10.39
N LEU A 155 -3.12 -0.45 9.96
CA LEU A 155 -4.58 -0.47 9.98
C LEU A 155 -5.11 -0.38 11.41
N SER A 156 -4.48 -1.07 12.35
CA SER A 156 -4.91 -1.11 13.75
C SER A 156 -4.70 0.23 14.45
N ILE A 157 -3.53 0.88 14.27
CA ILE A 157 -3.26 2.18 14.91
C ILE A 157 -4.19 3.27 14.35
N HIS A 158 -4.40 3.31 13.03
CA HIS A 158 -5.30 4.27 12.39
C HIS A 158 -6.77 4.08 12.77
N ALA A 159 -7.14 2.90 13.26
CA ALA A 159 -8.49 2.61 13.75
C ALA A 159 -8.65 2.77 15.28
N GLY A 160 -7.58 3.15 15.99
CA GLY A 160 -7.58 3.29 17.45
C GLY A 160 -7.31 1.98 18.22
N ARG A 161 -7.01 0.88 17.54
CA ARG A 161 -6.68 -0.43 18.16
C ARG A 161 -5.22 -0.48 18.56
N GLU A 162 -4.84 0.44 19.44
CA GLU A 162 -3.44 0.69 19.83
C GLU A 162 -2.73 -0.55 20.37
N ARG A 163 -3.37 -1.29 21.28
CA ARG A 163 -2.79 -2.52 21.87
C ARG A 163 -2.41 -3.55 20.81
N GLU A 164 -3.27 -3.76 19.82
CA GLU A 164 -3.03 -4.68 18.72
C GLU A 164 -1.91 -4.16 17.79
N ALA A 165 -1.92 -2.85 17.49
CA ALA A 165 -0.90 -2.20 16.69
C ALA A 165 0.50 -2.33 17.31
N LEU A 166 0.61 -2.11 18.62
CA LEU A 166 1.87 -2.27 19.37
C LEU A 166 2.36 -3.73 19.36
N ALA A 167 1.44 -4.71 19.43
CA ALA A 167 1.82 -6.12 19.32
C ALA A 167 2.42 -6.46 17.94
N PHE A 168 1.79 -5.97 16.87
CA PHE A 168 2.32 -6.13 15.51
C PHE A 168 3.66 -5.40 15.31
N ALA A 169 3.81 -4.23 15.91
CA ALA A 169 5.05 -3.47 15.83
C ALA A 169 6.22 -4.21 16.53
N ARG A 170 5.98 -4.79 17.71
CA ARG A 170 6.98 -5.60 18.41
C ARG A 170 7.42 -6.80 17.56
N ASP A 171 6.46 -7.59 17.07
CA ASP A 171 6.75 -8.73 16.17
C ASP A 171 7.54 -8.29 14.91
N THR A 172 7.19 -7.13 14.34
CA THR A 172 7.91 -6.58 13.19
C THR A 172 9.36 -6.21 13.56
N ILE A 173 9.57 -5.49 14.67
CA ILE A 173 10.92 -5.10 15.11
C ILE A 173 11.79 -6.34 15.29
N GLU A 174 11.31 -7.37 16.02
CA GLU A 174 12.04 -8.60 16.29
C GLU A 174 12.46 -9.35 15.02
N ARG A 175 11.58 -9.40 14.02
CA ARG A 175 11.86 -10.11 12.75
C ARG A 175 12.88 -9.41 11.86
N PHE A 176 13.00 -8.09 12.00
CA PHE A 176 13.90 -7.28 11.19
C PHE A 176 15.19 -6.92 11.93
N GLU A 177 15.43 -7.50 13.08
CA GLU A 177 16.74 -7.39 13.76
C GLU A 177 17.80 -8.07 12.92
N GLY A 178 18.85 -7.32 12.60
CA GLY A 178 19.95 -7.84 11.81
C GLY A 178 20.81 -6.74 11.18
N PRO A 179 21.94 -7.13 10.60
CA PRO A 179 22.90 -6.21 10.00
C PRO A 179 22.44 -5.77 8.62
N VAL A 180 21.46 -4.89 8.56
CA VAL A 180 20.96 -4.24 7.34
C VAL A 180 21.10 -2.73 7.43
N GLU A 181 21.39 -2.09 6.30
CA GLU A 181 21.55 -0.65 6.18
C GLU A 181 20.19 0.06 6.13
N ALA A 182 19.18 -0.59 5.54
CA ALA A 182 17.81 -0.07 5.49
C ALA A 182 16.78 -1.19 5.54
N ILE A 183 15.59 -0.85 6.05
CA ILE A 183 14.38 -1.66 6.01
C ILE A 183 13.43 -0.99 5.01
N LEU A 184 13.23 -1.66 3.87
CA LEU A 184 12.50 -1.10 2.74
C LEU A 184 11.03 -1.48 2.78
N VAL A 185 10.20 -0.52 2.43
CA VAL A 185 8.75 -0.66 2.39
C VAL A 185 8.23 -0.12 1.07
N ASN A 186 7.38 -0.88 0.37
CA ASN A 186 6.75 -0.50 -0.89
C ASN A 186 5.24 -0.24 -0.75
N ALA A 187 4.78 0.07 0.45
CA ALA A 187 3.39 0.44 0.73
C ALA A 187 3.39 1.64 1.67
N ALA A 188 2.94 2.79 1.17
CA ALA A 188 3.06 4.08 1.84
C ALA A 188 2.50 4.10 3.28
N GLY A 189 1.35 3.45 3.53
CA GLY A 189 0.76 3.36 4.86
C GLY A 189 1.59 2.53 5.84
N CYS A 190 2.20 1.44 5.36
CA CYS A 190 3.12 0.64 6.19
C CYS A 190 4.39 1.43 6.51
N GLY A 191 4.99 2.10 5.52
CA GLY A 191 6.21 2.90 5.70
C GLY A 191 6.01 4.04 6.70
N SER A 192 4.91 4.76 6.60
CA SER A 192 4.53 5.82 7.53
C SER A 192 4.46 5.31 8.97
N ASN A 193 3.75 4.22 9.21
CA ASN A 193 3.60 3.65 10.55
C ASN A 193 4.92 3.12 11.12
N MET A 194 5.73 2.42 10.30
CA MET A 194 7.01 1.87 10.75
C MET A 194 8.06 2.96 11.06
N LYS A 195 8.05 4.08 10.32
CA LYS A 195 8.87 5.26 10.65
C LYS A 195 8.47 5.88 11.99
N ASP A 196 7.24 5.63 12.44
CA ASP A 196 6.67 6.21 13.67
C ASP A 196 6.74 5.29 14.90
N TYR A 197 7.30 4.08 14.77
CA TYR A 197 7.41 3.15 15.91
C TYR A 197 8.20 3.74 17.07
N GLY A 198 9.25 4.55 16.82
CA GLY A 198 9.99 5.24 17.87
C GLY A 198 9.10 6.13 18.74
N ARG A 199 8.10 6.82 18.15
CA ARG A 199 7.10 7.60 18.87
C ARG A 199 6.09 6.72 19.60
N LEU A 200 5.63 5.64 18.95
CA LEU A 200 4.63 4.75 19.54
C LEU A 200 5.14 4.05 20.81
N PHE A 201 6.44 3.81 20.90
CA PHE A 201 7.07 3.17 22.06
C PHE A 201 7.85 4.14 22.95
N ALA A 202 7.70 5.46 22.78
CA ALA A 202 8.48 6.45 23.53
C ALA A 202 8.37 6.29 25.06
N ASP A 203 7.18 5.90 25.54
CA ASP A 203 6.87 5.72 26.95
C ASP A 203 7.08 4.27 27.45
N ASP A 204 7.60 3.36 26.62
CA ASP A 204 7.91 1.97 26.96
C ASP A 204 9.43 1.77 27.12
N PRO A 205 9.99 1.77 28.35
CA PRO A 205 11.44 1.68 28.55
C PRO A 205 12.09 0.43 27.95
N ALA A 206 11.33 -0.65 27.79
CA ALA A 206 11.84 -1.91 27.22
C ALA A 206 11.97 -1.84 25.69
N TRP A 207 11.19 -0.98 25.03
CA TRP A 207 11.07 -0.93 23.57
C TRP A 207 11.54 0.38 22.95
N ALA A 208 11.56 1.48 23.69
CA ALA A 208 11.84 2.81 23.16
C ALA A 208 13.11 2.88 22.30
N ALA A 209 14.24 2.40 22.83
CA ALA A 209 15.52 2.41 22.12
C ALA A 209 15.52 1.51 20.86
N ARG A 210 14.94 0.30 20.97
CA ARG A 210 14.83 -0.66 19.85
C ARG A 210 13.94 -0.11 18.75
N ALA A 211 12.79 0.44 19.11
CA ALA A 211 11.83 1.02 18.16
C ALA A 211 12.40 2.26 17.45
N ALA A 212 13.11 3.12 18.18
CA ALA A 212 13.79 4.27 17.60
C ALA A 212 14.89 3.86 16.60
N ALA A 213 15.72 2.88 16.96
CA ALA A 213 16.77 2.35 16.09
C ALA A 213 16.19 1.66 14.85
N PHE A 214 15.06 0.95 15.00
CA PHE A 214 14.33 0.35 13.88
C PHE A 214 13.78 1.41 12.95
N SER A 215 13.03 2.40 13.46
CA SER A 215 12.42 3.47 12.67
C SER A 215 13.45 4.27 11.88
N ALA A 216 14.63 4.49 12.45
CA ALA A 216 15.74 5.20 11.80
C ALA A 216 16.25 4.49 10.52
N LYS A 217 16.06 3.17 10.41
CA LYS A 217 16.44 2.38 9.23
C LYS A 217 15.32 2.27 8.18
N VAL A 218 14.08 2.61 8.52
CA VAL A 218 12.94 2.45 7.60
C VAL A 218 13.00 3.49 6.47
N ARG A 219 12.89 3.02 5.23
CA ARG A 219 12.83 3.86 4.03
C ARG A 219 11.74 3.36 3.09
N ASP A 220 11.04 4.30 2.45
CA ASP A 220 10.23 3.94 1.28
C ASP A 220 11.13 3.49 0.13
N ILE A 221 10.67 2.55 -0.69
CA ILE A 221 11.45 2.02 -1.80
C ILE A 221 11.85 3.11 -2.81
N ASN A 222 10.97 4.07 -3.06
CA ASN A 222 11.26 5.18 -3.97
C ASN A 222 12.29 6.13 -3.35
N GLU A 223 12.16 6.42 -2.05
CA GLU A 223 13.12 7.24 -1.30
C GLU A 223 14.51 6.63 -1.34
N PHE A 224 14.63 5.34 -1.09
CA PHE A 224 15.90 4.63 -1.10
C PHE A 224 16.55 4.60 -2.48
N LEU A 225 15.78 4.23 -3.51
CA LEU A 225 16.30 4.14 -4.88
C LEU A 225 16.67 5.49 -5.47
N ALA A 226 15.94 6.56 -5.15
CA ALA A 226 16.28 7.91 -5.62
C ALA A 226 17.58 8.45 -5.00
N ALA A 227 17.94 7.98 -3.80
CA ALA A 227 19.21 8.31 -3.15
C ALA A 227 20.38 7.44 -3.65
N LEU A 228 20.09 6.34 -4.36
CA LEU A 228 21.11 5.42 -4.87
C LEU A 228 21.38 5.72 -6.36
N PRO A 229 22.60 6.13 -6.78
CA PRO A 229 22.90 6.36 -8.19
C PRO A 229 22.57 5.12 -9.03
N PRO A 230 21.79 5.23 -10.11
CA PRO A 230 21.34 4.08 -10.89
C PRO A 230 22.53 3.39 -11.61
N ILE A 231 22.56 2.06 -11.62
CA ILE A 231 23.52 1.25 -12.39
C ILE A 231 22.84 0.33 -13.40
N ALA A 232 21.60 -0.06 -13.14
CA ALA A 232 20.84 -0.87 -14.09
C ALA A 232 20.41 -0.01 -15.30
N PRO A 233 20.39 -0.56 -16.52
CA PRO A 233 19.95 0.18 -17.70
C PRO A 233 18.47 0.57 -17.60
N ARG A 234 18.10 1.67 -18.23
CA ARG A 234 16.71 2.12 -18.38
C ARG A 234 16.34 2.04 -19.85
N HIS A 235 15.51 1.06 -20.21
CA HIS A 235 14.95 0.94 -21.55
C HIS A 235 13.74 1.85 -21.73
N PRO A 236 13.50 2.38 -22.93
CA PRO A 236 12.39 3.27 -23.19
C PRO A 236 11.03 2.63 -22.91
N LEU A 237 10.15 3.38 -22.23
CA LEU A 237 8.73 3.07 -22.04
C LEU A 237 7.89 4.22 -22.62
N ARG A 238 7.14 3.96 -23.69
CA ARG A 238 6.25 4.97 -24.28
C ARG A 238 4.87 4.85 -23.64
N ALA A 239 4.64 5.61 -22.58
CA ALA A 239 3.37 5.66 -21.87
C ALA A 239 3.21 7.02 -21.19
N ARG A 240 1.97 7.51 -21.15
CA ARG A 240 1.57 8.67 -20.37
C ARG A 240 1.10 8.21 -18.98
N VAL A 241 1.86 8.53 -17.95
CA VAL A 241 1.67 8.05 -16.59
C VAL A 241 1.25 9.20 -15.68
N ALA A 242 0.07 9.09 -15.07
CA ALA A 242 -0.34 10.00 -14.00
C ALA A 242 0.16 9.47 -12.65
N TYR A 243 0.87 10.30 -11.88
CA TYR A 243 1.35 9.90 -10.57
C TYR A 243 0.39 10.35 -9.46
N HIS A 244 -0.11 9.39 -8.66
CA HIS A 244 -0.93 9.64 -7.49
C HIS A 244 -0.08 9.80 -6.24
N ASP A 245 -0.08 10.99 -5.64
CA ASP A 245 0.52 11.26 -4.35
C ASP A 245 -0.26 10.55 -3.23
N ALA A 246 0.20 9.37 -2.83
CA ALA A 246 -0.36 8.71 -1.66
C ALA A 246 -0.11 9.57 -0.41
N CYS A 247 -1.17 9.97 0.31
CA CYS A 247 -1.07 10.91 1.43
C CYS A 247 -0.08 10.47 2.51
N HIS A 248 0.01 9.17 2.80
CA HIS A 248 0.99 8.62 3.74
C HIS A 248 2.44 8.72 3.23
N LEU A 249 2.66 8.74 1.92
CA LEU A 249 3.98 8.94 1.35
C LEU A 249 4.33 10.42 1.30
N ALA A 250 3.45 11.21 0.70
CA ALA A 250 3.70 12.62 0.42
C ALA A 250 3.71 13.49 1.68
N HIS A 251 2.79 13.24 2.63
CA HIS A 251 2.63 14.09 3.81
C HIS A 251 3.23 13.49 5.08
N ALA A 252 2.94 12.22 5.38
CA ALA A 252 3.42 11.63 6.63
C ALA A 252 4.91 11.28 6.56
N GLN A 253 5.42 10.82 5.40
CA GLN A 253 6.83 10.51 5.22
C GLN A 253 7.64 11.64 4.57
N GLY A 254 6.99 12.68 4.02
CA GLY A 254 7.67 13.78 3.32
C GLY A 254 8.29 13.39 1.96
N VAL A 255 7.95 12.22 1.42
CA VAL A 255 8.52 11.66 0.18
C VAL A 255 7.65 12.04 -1.00
N ARG A 256 7.99 13.14 -1.69
CA ARG A 256 7.25 13.66 -2.86
C ARG A 256 8.07 13.59 -4.15
N GLY A 257 9.32 14.05 -4.11
CA GLY A 257 10.19 14.14 -5.29
C GLY A 257 10.74 12.81 -5.76
N ALA A 258 11.01 11.87 -4.85
CA ALA A 258 11.68 10.61 -5.16
C ALA A 258 10.95 9.73 -6.19
N PRO A 259 9.63 9.46 -6.09
CA PRO A 259 8.92 8.70 -7.11
C PRO A 259 8.95 9.38 -8.49
N ARG A 260 8.85 10.71 -8.51
CA ARG A 260 8.92 11.51 -9.74
C ARG A 260 10.28 11.43 -10.40
N ALA A 261 11.34 11.56 -9.61
CA ALA A 261 12.72 11.45 -10.10
C ALA A 261 12.98 10.08 -10.73
N LEU A 262 12.52 9.00 -10.10
CA LEU A 262 12.67 7.64 -10.63
C LEU A 262 11.90 7.45 -11.95
N LEU A 263 10.66 7.91 -12.03
CA LEU A 263 9.82 7.77 -13.21
C LEU A 263 10.31 8.67 -14.36
N SER A 264 10.66 9.92 -14.09
CA SER A 264 11.21 10.85 -15.09
C SER A 264 12.56 10.41 -15.63
N GLY A 265 13.30 9.54 -14.91
CA GLY A 265 14.54 8.92 -15.38
C GLY A 265 14.33 7.81 -16.41
N ILE A 266 13.10 7.44 -16.74
CA ILE A 266 12.77 6.42 -17.73
C ILE A 266 12.61 7.07 -19.11
N PRO A 267 13.44 6.71 -20.12
CA PRO A 267 13.33 7.31 -21.44
C PRO A 267 11.96 7.09 -22.08
N GLY A 268 11.38 8.14 -22.64
CA GLY A 268 10.11 8.08 -23.38
C GLY A 268 8.85 8.01 -22.51
N LEU A 269 8.97 7.99 -21.20
CA LEU A 269 7.82 8.07 -20.28
C LEU A 269 7.35 9.53 -20.15
N ASP A 270 6.07 9.77 -20.41
CA ASP A 270 5.41 11.06 -20.19
C ASP A 270 4.76 11.07 -18.80
N LEU A 271 5.48 11.60 -17.80
CA LEU A 271 4.98 11.72 -16.44
C LEU A 271 4.13 12.98 -16.31
N VAL A 272 2.85 12.82 -15.98
CA VAL A 272 1.91 13.93 -15.84
C VAL A 272 1.43 14.09 -14.40
N GLU A 273 1.33 15.35 -13.98
CA GLU A 273 0.79 15.70 -12.67
C GLU A 273 -0.74 15.68 -12.68
N ILE A 274 -1.31 15.13 -11.60
CA ILE A 274 -2.75 15.13 -11.38
C ILE A 274 -3.12 16.47 -10.73
N PRO A 275 -4.10 17.23 -11.25
CA PRO A 275 -4.62 18.41 -10.56
C PRO A 275 -5.02 18.06 -9.12
N GLU A 276 -4.71 18.95 -8.17
CA GLU A 276 -4.91 18.68 -6.73
C GLU A 276 -4.28 17.34 -6.29
N GLY A 277 -3.06 17.07 -6.76
CA GLY A 277 -2.39 15.76 -6.60
C GLY A 277 -2.28 15.28 -5.16
N ASP A 278 -2.23 16.19 -4.19
CA ASP A 278 -2.16 15.91 -2.75
C ASP A 278 -3.51 15.63 -2.08
N GLN A 279 -4.64 15.71 -2.80
CA GLN A 279 -5.95 15.34 -2.30
C GLN A 279 -6.03 13.84 -2.02
N CYS A 280 -6.70 13.46 -0.93
CA CYS A 280 -6.92 12.06 -0.56
C CYS A 280 -7.73 11.30 -1.61
N CYS A 281 -7.46 10.01 -1.76
CA CYS A 281 -8.24 9.09 -2.60
C CYS A 281 -9.52 8.55 -1.93
N GLY A 282 -9.76 8.91 -0.66
CA GLY A 282 -10.88 8.41 0.13
C GLY A 282 -10.63 7.09 0.86
N SER A 283 -9.55 6.35 0.58
CA SER A 283 -9.30 5.03 1.22
C SER A 283 -9.03 5.12 2.73
N ALA A 284 -8.10 5.98 3.15
CA ALA A 284 -7.73 6.28 4.54
C ALA A 284 -7.79 5.07 5.51
N GLY A 285 -7.00 4.05 5.23
CA GLY A 285 -6.98 2.79 5.99
C GLY A 285 -8.23 1.96 5.71
N ILE A 286 -9.14 1.89 6.66
CA ILE A 286 -10.46 1.22 6.52
C ILE A 286 -11.62 2.19 6.37
N TYR A 287 -11.35 3.49 6.20
CA TYR A 287 -12.40 4.53 6.14
C TYR A 287 -13.42 4.27 5.03
N ASN A 288 -12.96 3.80 3.87
CA ASN A 288 -13.82 3.42 2.76
C ASN A 288 -14.73 2.21 3.04
N LEU A 289 -14.48 1.45 4.10
CA LEU A 289 -15.31 0.34 4.55
C LEU A 289 -16.31 0.77 5.64
N VAL A 290 -15.94 1.75 6.46
CA VAL A 290 -16.77 2.21 7.60
C VAL A 290 -17.58 3.46 7.27
N GLU A 291 -17.04 4.37 6.44
CA GLU A 291 -17.66 5.63 5.99
C GLU A 291 -17.68 5.70 4.45
N PRO A 292 -18.38 4.77 3.77
CA PRO A 292 -18.27 4.61 2.33
C PRO A 292 -18.78 5.81 1.54
N GLU A 293 -19.81 6.51 2.02
CA GLU A 293 -20.41 7.65 1.32
C GLU A 293 -19.44 8.84 1.22
N SER A 294 -18.89 9.27 2.36
CA SER A 294 -17.88 10.33 2.40
C SER A 294 -16.60 9.93 1.65
N SER A 295 -16.23 8.65 1.74
CA SER A 295 -15.08 8.11 1.02
C SER A 295 -15.26 8.17 -0.51
N GLU A 296 -16.46 7.86 -1.00
CA GLU A 296 -16.80 7.90 -2.42
C GLU A 296 -16.83 9.34 -2.95
N GLU A 297 -17.36 10.30 -2.19
CA GLU A 297 -17.35 11.71 -2.55
C GLU A 297 -15.93 12.25 -2.73
N ILE A 298 -15.05 12.01 -1.74
CA ILE A 298 -13.64 12.40 -1.80
C ILE A 298 -12.94 11.74 -3.01
N GLY A 299 -13.16 10.44 -3.17
CA GLY A 299 -12.53 9.65 -4.24
C GLY A 299 -13.05 10.00 -5.63
N ALA A 300 -14.32 10.41 -5.76
CA ALA A 300 -14.90 10.83 -7.01
C ALA A 300 -14.13 12.02 -7.63
N ARG A 301 -13.88 13.07 -6.83
CA ARG A 301 -13.08 14.22 -7.24
C ARG A 301 -11.66 13.82 -7.65
N LYS A 302 -11.03 12.89 -6.91
CA LYS A 302 -9.71 12.37 -7.28
C LYS A 302 -9.72 11.66 -8.62
N VAL A 303 -10.73 10.85 -8.91
CA VAL A 303 -10.86 10.16 -10.20
C VAL A 303 -11.12 11.14 -11.34
N ASP A 304 -11.93 12.19 -11.13
CA ASP A 304 -12.14 13.24 -12.14
C ASP A 304 -10.82 13.93 -12.51
N ASN A 305 -10.02 14.27 -11.51
CA ASN A 305 -8.69 14.87 -11.69
C ASN A 305 -7.72 13.94 -12.44
N ILE A 306 -7.74 12.62 -12.14
CA ILE A 306 -6.95 11.63 -12.87
C ILE A 306 -7.37 11.56 -14.33
N LEU A 307 -8.67 11.45 -14.61
CA LEU A 307 -9.19 11.31 -15.97
C LEU A 307 -8.98 12.58 -16.80
N SER A 308 -8.94 13.76 -16.17
CA SER A 308 -8.72 15.04 -16.86
C SER A 308 -7.38 15.12 -17.58
N VAL A 309 -6.36 14.41 -17.11
CA VAL A 309 -5.02 14.37 -17.71
C VAL A 309 -4.83 13.24 -18.72
N LYS A 310 -5.87 12.43 -18.98
CA LYS A 310 -5.92 11.36 -19.99
C LYS A 310 -4.69 10.45 -19.94
N PRO A 311 -4.39 9.79 -18.83
CA PRO A 311 -3.23 8.94 -18.72
C PRO A 311 -3.50 7.56 -19.34
N ASP A 312 -2.43 6.87 -19.80
CA ASP A 312 -2.46 5.46 -20.17
C ASP A 312 -2.40 4.57 -18.92
N PHE A 313 -1.68 5.03 -17.87
CA PHE A 313 -1.52 4.33 -16.60
C PHE A 313 -1.57 5.28 -15.41
N LEU A 314 -2.02 4.73 -14.28
CA LEU A 314 -1.91 5.38 -12.97
C LEU A 314 -0.75 4.77 -12.20
N ALA A 315 0.21 5.58 -11.75
CA ALA A 315 1.23 5.16 -10.81
C ALA A 315 0.77 5.45 -9.38
N SER A 316 0.75 4.43 -8.50
CA SER A 316 0.31 4.56 -7.10
C SER A 316 1.16 3.68 -6.17
N ALA A 317 1.74 4.29 -5.13
CA ALA A 317 2.62 3.63 -4.17
C ALA A 317 1.89 3.12 -2.91
N ASN A 318 0.57 2.90 -2.97
CA ASN A 318 -0.18 2.41 -1.81
C ASN A 318 -1.35 1.51 -2.22
N PRO A 319 -1.40 0.25 -1.76
CA PRO A 319 -2.41 -0.73 -2.19
C PRO A 319 -3.85 -0.27 -1.87
N GLY A 320 -4.08 0.38 -0.73
CA GLY A 320 -5.41 0.89 -0.37
C GLY A 320 -5.90 1.99 -1.33
N CYS A 321 -5.01 2.90 -1.73
CA CYS A 321 -5.33 3.94 -2.72
C CYS A 321 -5.63 3.31 -4.09
N THR A 322 -4.79 2.35 -4.51
CA THR A 322 -4.97 1.65 -5.79
C THR A 322 -6.33 0.97 -5.87
N LEU A 323 -6.72 0.21 -4.83
CA LEU A 323 -8.02 -0.48 -4.78
C LEU A 323 -9.20 0.50 -4.82
N GLN A 324 -9.12 1.60 -4.06
CA GLN A 324 -10.17 2.60 -4.01
C GLN A 324 -10.34 3.32 -5.34
N ILE A 325 -9.25 3.77 -5.96
CA ILE A 325 -9.30 4.46 -7.24
C ILE A 325 -9.80 3.51 -8.33
N GLN A 326 -9.30 2.27 -8.39
CA GLN A 326 -9.77 1.28 -9.36
C GLN A 326 -11.26 0.92 -9.19
N LYS A 327 -11.77 0.84 -7.95
CA LYS A 327 -13.21 0.69 -7.70
C LYS A 327 -14.00 1.82 -8.35
N LEU A 328 -13.61 3.07 -8.07
CA LEU A 328 -14.33 4.25 -8.55
C LEU A 328 -14.23 4.42 -10.07
N LEU A 329 -13.11 4.04 -10.69
CA LEU A 329 -12.95 3.97 -12.14
C LEU A 329 -13.92 2.96 -12.74
N ARG A 330 -13.99 1.73 -12.20
CA ARG A 330 -14.94 0.70 -12.67
C ARG A 330 -16.40 1.16 -12.55
N GLN A 331 -16.76 1.85 -11.47
CA GLN A 331 -18.12 2.40 -11.30
C GLN A 331 -18.49 3.41 -12.41
N ARG A 332 -17.49 4.05 -13.03
CA ARG A 332 -17.65 4.99 -14.16
C ARG A 332 -17.46 4.33 -15.53
N GLY A 333 -17.34 3.01 -15.58
CA GLY A 333 -17.09 2.29 -16.84
C GLY A 333 -15.70 2.56 -17.44
N GLN A 334 -14.74 3.04 -16.63
CA GLN A 334 -13.38 3.32 -17.07
C GLN A 334 -12.43 2.17 -16.73
N THR A 335 -11.54 1.85 -17.68
CA THR A 335 -10.51 0.81 -17.55
C THR A 335 -9.13 1.46 -17.58
N LEU A 336 -8.70 2.05 -16.47
CA LEU A 336 -7.35 2.58 -16.32
C LEU A 336 -6.52 1.64 -15.48
N SER A 337 -5.44 1.11 -16.04
CA SER A 337 -4.50 0.28 -15.30
C SER A 337 -3.72 1.09 -14.28
N ALA A 338 -3.53 0.50 -13.10
CA ALA A 338 -2.68 1.06 -12.06
C ALA A 338 -1.48 0.15 -11.81
N ALA A 339 -0.30 0.76 -11.71
CA ALA A 339 0.95 0.08 -11.38
C ALA A 339 1.66 0.79 -10.23
N HIS A 340 2.43 0.06 -9.46
CA HIS A 340 3.33 0.69 -8.50
C HIS A 340 4.53 1.31 -9.26
N PRO A 341 5.09 2.47 -8.83
CA PRO A 341 6.28 3.05 -9.48
C PRO A 341 7.42 2.05 -9.67
N ILE A 342 7.60 1.12 -8.72
CA ILE A 342 8.62 0.08 -8.81
C ILE A 342 8.36 -0.94 -9.94
N GLU A 343 7.10 -1.22 -10.28
CA GLU A 343 6.74 -2.11 -11.39
C GLU A 343 7.03 -1.45 -12.74
N ILE A 344 6.79 -0.14 -12.83
CA ILE A 344 7.13 0.68 -14.00
C ILE A 344 8.65 0.70 -14.19
N LEU A 345 9.40 0.89 -13.11
CA LEU A 345 10.85 0.86 -13.13
C LEU A 345 11.40 -0.52 -13.51
N ASP A 346 10.83 -1.60 -12.95
CA ASP A 346 11.19 -2.98 -13.29
C ASP A 346 10.95 -3.29 -14.78
N ALA A 347 9.82 -2.83 -15.32
CA ALA A 347 9.52 -2.97 -16.75
C ALA A 347 10.59 -2.27 -17.61
N SER A 348 10.96 -1.04 -17.26
CA SER A 348 12.03 -0.30 -17.94
C SER A 348 13.38 -1.02 -17.86
N ILE A 349 13.79 -1.48 -16.67
CA ILE A 349 15.06 -2.21 -16.49
C ILE A 349 15.08 -3.51 -17.33
N ALA A 350 13.96 -4.20 -17.40
CA ALA A 350 13.83 -5.47 -18.12
C ALA A 350 13.55 -5.30 -19.63
N GLY A 351 13.40 -4.09 -20.15
CA GLY A 351 13.02 -3.83 -21.54
C GLY A 351 11.63 -4.35 -21.90
N ARG A 352 10.72 -4.47 -20.95
CA ARG A 352 9.34 -4.93 -21.15
C ARG A 352 8.38 -3.74 -21.23
N GLN A 353 7.31 -3.89 -22.00
CA GLN A 353 6.19 -2.93 -21.96
C GLN A 353 5.36 -3.12 -20.68
N LEU A 354 4.66 -2.07 -20.26
CA LEU A 354 3.65 -2.19 -19.22
C LEU A 354 2.48 -3.05 -19.73
N PRO A 355 1.92 -3.94 -18.88
CA PRO A 355 0.78 -4.74 -19.29
C PRO A 355 -0.40 -3.82 -19.63
N ALA A 356 -0.99 -4.00 -20.81
CA ALA A 356 -2.23 -3.34 -21.17
C ALA A 356 -3.31 -3.71 -20.14
N GLY A 357 -4.14 -2.75 -19.75
CA GLY A 357 -5.20 -2.92 -18.78
C GLY A 357 -6.38 -3.72 -19.32
#